data_c13098109038f17b18a0d2696f9675f2
#
_entry.id   c13098109038f17b18a0d2696f9675f2
#
_cell.length_a   1.000
_cell.length_b   1.000
_cell.length_c   1.000
_cell.angle_alpha   90.00
_cell.angle_beta   90.00
_cell.angle_gamma   90.00
#
_symmetry.space_group_name_H-M   'P 1'
#
loop_
_entity.id
_entity.type
_entity.pdbx_description
1 polymer ?
#
loop_
_entity_poly.entity_id
_entity_poly.type
_entity_poly.pdbx_seq_one_letter_code
_entity_poly.pdbx_strand_id
1 'polypeptide(L)'
;MPGMLDLAASSGEDLAASADIAASTLRGFGLEASDAGHVADVLAKNAADTNAAVADTGEAMKYIAPLAHAAGISLEETAAAIGIMADNGIKGSQAGTTLRGALSRLSKPTDDMKEAMDELGISFYDSEGRMKSLSEQIDMVKSATEGMTDEQRNNYLVTLYGQEALSGMLALMNTQ
;
A
#
# COMPACT_ATOMS: atom_id res chain seq x y z
N MET A 1 -3.38 -13.87 -22.16
CA MET A 1 -2.06 -14.47 -22.36
C MET A 1 -0.99 -13.47 -22.80
N PRO A 2 -1.18 -12.54 -23.78
CA PRO A 2 -0.13 -11.59 -24.16
C PRO A 2 0.44 -10.80 -22.97
N GLY A 3 -0.39 -10.24 -22.10
CA GLY A 3 0.07 -9.48 -20.93
C GLY A 3 0.91 -10.27 -19.95
N MET A 4 0.71 -11.58 -19.80
CA MET A 4 1.51 -12.45 -18.94
C MET A 4 2.89 -12.73 -19.54
N LEU A 5 2.97 -12.87 -20.86
CA LEU A 5 4.24 -13.03 -21.57
C LEU A 5 5.07 -11.75 -21.48
N ASP A 6 4.44 -10.59 -21.62
CA ASP A 6 5.10 -9.29 -21.51
C ASP A 6 5.59 -9.03 -20.08
N LEU A 7 4.80 -9.41 -19.07
CA LEU A 7 5.20 -9.33 -17.67
C LEU A 7 6.41 -10.23 -17.38
N ALA A 8 6.39 -11.48 -17.83
CA ALA A 8 7.52 -12.42 -17.66
C ALA A 8 8.78 -11.90 -18.36
N ALA A 9 8.66 -11.39 -19.59
CA ALA A 9 9.78 -10.84 -20.36
C ALA A 9 10.38 -9.59 -19.71
N SER A 10 9.56 -8.70 -19.16
CA SER A 10 10.01 -7.45 -18.54
C SER A 10 10.61 -7.64 -17.15
N SER A 11 10.15 -8.67 -16.40
CA SER A 11 10.57 -8.89 -15.01
C SER A 11 11.73 -9.89 -14.86
N GLY A 12 12.05 -10.67 -15.89
CA GLY A 12 12.98 -11.81 -15.79
C GLY A 12 12.41 -13.02 -15.04
N GLU A 13 11.14 -12.97 -14.64
CA GLU A 13 10.42 -14.08 -14.04
C GLU A 13 10.03 -15.12 -15.11
N ASP A 14 9.87 -16.39 -14.70
CA ASP A 14 9.26 -17.36 -15.60
C ASP A 14 7.76 -17.08 -15.79
N LEU A 15 7.21 -17.56 -16.90
CA LEU A 15 5.81 -17.33 -17.26
C LEU A 15 4.84 -17.89 -16.21
N ALA A 16 5.15 -19.05 -15.61
CA ALA A 16 4.29 -19.67 -14.61
C ALA A 16 4.25 -18.85 -13.32
N ALA A 17 5.41 -18.36 -12.84
CA ALA A 17 5.50 -17.50 -11.67
C ALA A 17 4.76 -16.16 -11.89
N SER A 18 4.97 -15.52 -13.03
CA SER A 18 4.28 -14.27 -13.39
C SER A 18 2.77 -14.45 -13.47
N ALA A 19 2.30 -15.55 -14.05
CA ALA A 19 0.88 -15.88 -14.15
C ALA A 19 0.27 -16.14 -12.77
N ASP A 20 0.97 -16.81 -11.87
CA ASP A 20 0.51 -17.07 -10.50
C ASP A 20 0.40 -15.78 -9.69
N ILE A 21 1.40 -14.91 -9.77
CA ILE A 21 1.39 -13.59 -9.13
C ILE A 21 0.19 -12.75 -9.61
N ALA A 22 -0.01 -12.66 -10.92
CA ALA A 22 -1.12 -11.89 -11.48
C ALA A 22 -2.48 -12.49 -11.12
N ALA A 23 -2.63 -13.82 -11.15
CA ALA A 23 -3.85 -14.50 -10.75
C ALA A 23 -4.17 -14.33 -9.26
N SER A 24 -3.16 -14.39 -8.40
CA SER A 24 -3.32 -14.18 -6.96
C SER A 24 -3.71 -12.74 -6.63
N THR A 25 -3.08 -11.77 -7.28
CA THR A 25 -3.40 -10.34 -7.16
C THR A 25 -4.82 -10.05 -7.63
N LEU A 26 -5.19 -10.59 -8.77
CA LEU A 26 -6.53 -10.48 -9.36
C LEU A 26 -7.61 -10.97 -8.38
N ARG A 27 -7.42 -12.18 -7.82
CA ARG A 27 -8.34 -12.73 -6.81
C ARG A 27 -8.38 -11.89 -5.53
N GLY A 28 -7.24 -11.41 -5.08
CA GLY A 28 -7.14 -10.58 -3.86
C GLY A 28 -7.94 -9.29 -3.96
N PHE A 29 -7.96 -8.66 -5.13
CA PHE A 29 -8.73 -7.45 -5.41
C PHE A 29 -10.15 -7.72 -5.94
N GLY A 30 -10.59 -8.97 -6.01
CA GLY A 30 -11.93 -9.32 -6.51
C GLY A 30 -12.16 -8.92 -7.96
N LEU A 31 -11.10 -8.88 -8.77
CA LEU A 31 -11.14 -8.50 -10.18
C LEU A 31 -11.52 -9.71 -11.05
N GLU A 32 -12.07 -9.43 -12.24
CA GLU A 32 -12.47 -10.44 -13.19
C GLU A 32 -11.28 -10.93 -14.03
N ALA A 33 -11.41 -12.11 -14.64
CA ALA A 33 -10.37 -12.67 -15.51
C ALA A 33 -10.03 -11.75 -16.70
N SER A 34 -10.97 -10.94 -17.16
CA SER A 34 -10.77 -9.92 -18.20
C SER A 34 -9.78 -8.83 -17.78
N ASP A 35 -9.59 -8.61 -16.48
CA ASP A 35 -8.69 -7.57 -15.93
C ASP A 35 -7.23 -8.07 -15.81
N ALA A 36 -6.96 -9.32 -16.18
CA ALA A 36 -5.63 -9.92 -16.04
C ALA A 36 -4.52 -9.13 -16.78
N GLY A 37 -4.84 -8.55 -17.94
CA GLY A 37 -3.94 -7.68 -18.68
C GLY A 37 -3.62 -6.41 -17.90
N HIS A 38 -4.62 -5.76 -17.32
CA HIS A 38 -4.45 -4.58 -16.48
C HIS A 38 -3.61 -4.87 -15.23
N VAL A 39 -3.87 -5.98 -14.54
CA VAL A 39 -3.05 -6.40 -13.39
C VAL A 39 -1.59 -6.59 -13.80
N ALA A 40 -1.33 -7.26 -14.92
CA ALA A 40 0.01 -7.45 -15.44
C ALA A 40 0.72 -6.12 -15.75
N ASP A 41 0.00 -5.17 -16.36
CA ASP A 41 0.53 -3.83 -16.67
C ASP A 41 0.89 -3.05 -15.40
N VAL A 42 0.06 -3.08 -14.37
CA VAL A 42 0.32 -2.44 -13.08
C VAL A 42 1.56 -3.03 -12.41
N LEU A 43 1.69 -4.36 -12.38
CA LEU A 43 2.85 -5.03 -11.80
C LEU A 43 4.14 -4.73 -12.58
N ALA A 44 4.08 -4.75 -13.90
CA ALA A 44 5.22 -4.44 -14.77
C ALA A 44 5.66 -2.98 -14.62
N LYS A 45 4.69 -2.05 -14.59
CA LYS A 45 4.97 -0.63 -14.38
C LYS A 45 5.60 -0.38 -13.02
N ASN A 46 5.09 -0.97 -11.96
CA ASN A 46 5.67 -0.83 -10.63
C ASN A 46 7.12 -1.31 -10.61
N ALA A 47 7.43 -2.45 -11.22
CA ALA A 47 8.79 -2.98 -11.32
C ALA A 47 9.72 -2.12 -12.20
N ALA A 48 9.18 -1.42 -13.20
CA ALA A 48 9.95 -0.52 -14.05
C ALA A 48 10.27 0.81 -13.37
N ASP A 49 9.34 1.33 -12.57
CA ASP A 49 9.41 2.66 -11.98
C ASP A 49 10.07 2.67 -10.58
N THR A 50 10.19 1.51 -9.94
CA THR A 50 10.67 1.41 -8.55
C THR A 50 11.70 0.27 -8.39
N ASN A 51 12.25 0.15 -7.19
CA ASN A 51 13.16 -0.93 -6.82
C ASN A 51 12.43 -2.22 -6.38
N ALA A 52 11.12 -2.34 -6.67
CA ALA A 52 10.35 -3.55 -6.40
C ALA A 52 10.38 -4.49 -7.60
N ALA A 53 10.94 -5.69 -7.45
CA ALA A 53 10.75 -6.73 -8.45
C ALA A 53 9.28 -7.19 -8.48
N VAL A 54 8.84 -7.78 -9.59
CA VAL A 54 7.47 -8.35 -9.70
C VAL A 54 7.21 -9.37 -8.59
N ALA A 55 8.19 -10.22 -8.28
CA ALA A 55 8.10 -11.19 -7.19
C ALA A 55 7.91 -10.52 -5.81
N ASP A 56 8.62 -9.43 -5.53
CA ASP A 56 8.48 -8.66 -4.28
C ASP A 56 7.07 -8.07 -4.16
N THR A 57 6.56 -7.49 -5.23
CA THR A 57 5.20 -6.95 -5.27
C THR A 57 4.16 -8.05 -5.09
N GLY A 58 4.36 -9.20 -5.73
CA GLY A 58 3.51 -10.39 -5.58
C GLY A 58 3.47 -10.90 -4.14
N GLU A 59 4.61 -10.97 -3.47
CA GLU A 59 4.67 -11.35 -2.06
C GLU A 59 3.93 -10.34 -1.16
N ALA A 60 4.13 -9.04 -1.38
CA ALA A 60 3.41 -8.00 -0.64
C ALA A 60 1.89 -8.12 -0.84
N MET A 61 1.44 -8.33 -2.07
CA MET A 61 0.01 -8.43 -2.42
C MET A 61 -0.69 -9.58 -1.69
N LYS A 62 -0.01 -10.69 -1.41
CA LYS A 62 -0.59 -11.81 -0.63
C LYS A 62 -1.10 -11.35 0.75
N TYR A 63 -0.44 -10.38 1.35
CA TYR A 63 -0.77 -9.88 2.70
C TYR A 63 -1.76 -8.73 2.68
N ILE A 64 -1.74 -7.90 1.64
CA ILE A 64 -2.49 -6.63 1.66
C ILE A 64 -3.70 -6.61 0.72
N ALA A 65 -3.69 -7.35 -0.40
CA ALA A 65 -4.72 -7.22 -1.43
C ALA A 65 -6.16 -7.40 -0.91
N PRO A 66 -6.50 -8.44 -0.14
CA PRO A 66 -7.86 -8.60 0.37
C PRO A 66 -8.31 -7.45 1.28
N LEU A 67 -7.41 -6.95 2.12
CA LEU A 67 -7.73 -5.85 3.03
C LEU A 67 -7.83 -4.52 2.28
N ALA A 68 -6.93 -4.27 1.34
CA ALA A 68 -6.98 -3.08 0.49
C ALA A 68 -8.29 -3.04 -0.31
N HIS A 69 -8.69 -4.16 -0.91
CA HIS A 69 -9.97 -4.29 -1.60
C HIS A 69 -11.15 -3.99 -0.68
N ALA A 70 -11.18 -4.60 0.50
CA ALA A 70 -12.24 -4.38 1.48
C ALA A 70 -12.31 -2.92 1.98
N ALA A 71 -11.17 -2.25 2.04
CA ALA A 71 -11.06 -0.83 2.41
C ALA A 71 -11.35 0.14 1.25
N GLY A 72 -11.56 -0.36 0.03
CA GLY A 72 -11.78 0.45 -1.15
C GLY A 72 -10.50 1.10 -1.72
N ILE A 73 -9.33 0.62 -1.31
CA ILE A 73 -8.03 1.04 -1.85
C ILE A 73 -7.77 0.31 -3.18
N SER A 74 -7.40 1.04 -4.22
CA SER A 74 -7.20 0.47 -5.55
C SER A 74 -5.94 -0.39 -5.63
N LEU A 75 -5.90 -1.26 -6.66
CA LEU A 75 -4.70 -2.02 -7.02
C LEU A 75 -3.52 -1.09 -7.31
N GLU A 76 -3.75 -0.01 -8.04
CA GLU A 76 -2.74 0.97 -8.45
C GLU A 76 -2.12 1.68 -7.24
N GLU A 77 -2.94 2.16 -6.31
CA GLU A 77 -2.46 2.80 -5.09
C GLU A 77 -1.68 1.83 -4.21
N THR A 78 -2.17 0.60 -4.08
CA THR A 78 -1.49 -0.43 -3.30
C THR A 78 -0.14 -0.78 -3.92
N ALA A 79 -0.07 -0.97 -5.23
CA ALA A 79 1.17 -1.23 -5.95
C ALA A 79 2.15 -0.07 -5.83
N ALA A 80 1.69 1.17 -5.98
CA ALA A 80 2.52 2.37 -5.81
C ALA A 80 3.12 2.45 -4.39
N ALA A 81 2.32 2.21 -3.36
CA ALA A 81 2.80 2.20 -1.97
C ALA A 81 3.86 1.12 -1.74
N ILE A 82 3.67 -0.08 -2.28
CA ILE A 82 4.65 -1.17 -2.22
C ILE A 82 5.95 -0.76 -2.91
N GLY A 83 5.85 -0.13 -4.08
CA GLY A 83 7.00 0.36 -4.84
C GLY A 83 7.81 1.41 -4.09
N ILE A 84 7.15 2.40 -3.52
CA ILE A 84 7.78 3.45 -2.71
C ILE A 84 8.49 2.86 -1.49
N MET A 85 7.85 1.91 -0.81
CA MET A 85 8.48 1.20 0.30
C MET A 85 9.72 0.43 -0.15
N ALA A 86 9.66 -0.22 -1.31
CA ALA A 86 10.80 -0.95 -1.88
C ALA A 86 11.98 -0.04 -2.22
N ASP A 87 11.73 1.18 -2.69
CA ASP A 87 12.77 2.18 -2.91
C ASP A 87 13.50 2.57 -1.61
N ASN A 88 12.82 2.41 -0.48
CA ASN A 88 13.35 2.64 0.86
C ASN A 88 13.81 1.34 1.56
N GLY A 89 13.96 0.25 0.82
CA GLY A 89 14.47 -1.04 1.33
C GLY A 89 13.43 -1.92 2.03
N ILE A 90 12.15 -1.53 2.05
CA ILE A 90 11.05 -2.31 2.63
C ILE A 90 10.36 -3.07 1.51
N LYS A 91 10.69 -4.34 1.34
CA LYS A 91 10.28 -5.16 0.19
C LYS A 91 9.45 -6.38 0.58
N GLY A 92 8.75 -6.92 -0.41
CA GLY A 92 8.05 -8.20 -0.31
C GLY A 92 7.06 -8.24 0.84
N SER A 93 7.11 -9.30 1.63
CA SER A 93 6.22 -9.51 2.76
C SER A 93 6.29 -8.39 3.81
N GLN A 94 7.43 -7.72 3.96
CA GLN A 94 7.55 -6.58 4.89
C GLN A 94 6.67 -5.40 4.47
N ALA A 95 6.67 -5.04 3.18
CA ALA A 95 5.80 -3.99 2.66
C ALA A 95 4.32 -4.35 2.82
N GLY A 96 3.95 -5.57 2.46
CA GLY A 96 2.59 -6.06 2.61
C GLY A 96 2.11 -6.09 4.06
N THR A 97 2.93 -6.57 4.97
CA THR A 97 2.63 -6.61 6.40
C THR A 97 2.52 -5.22 7.02
N THR A 98 3.39 -4.30 6.62
CA THR A 98 3.35 -2.89 7.04
C THR A 98 2.03 -2.22 6.65
N LEU A 99 1.64 -2.30 5.37
CA LEU A 99 0.38 -1.75 4.89
C LEU A 99 -0.83 -2.41 5.54
N ARG A 100 -0.82 -3.74 5.67
CA ARG A 100 -1.87 -4.49 6.34
C ARG A 100 -2.04 -4.05 7.79
N GLY A 101 -0.95 -3.92 8.52
CA GLY A 101 -0.95 -3.46 9.91
C GLY A 101 -1.54 -2.05 10.05
N ALA A 102 -1.08 -1.12 9.21
CA ALA A 102 -1.56 0.26 9.18
C ALA A 102 -3.06 0.33 8.90
N LEU A 103 -3.53 -0.26 7.81
CA LEU A 103 -4.96 -0.23 7.44
C LEU A 103 -5.85 -0.96 8.43
N SER A 104 -5.37 -2.07 9.00
CA SER A 104 -6.12 -2.83 10.01
C SER A 104 -6.37 -2.01 11.28
N ARG A 105 -5.37 -1.24 11.73
CA ARG A 105 -5.51 -0.34 12.88
C ARG A 105 -6.55 0.76 12.62
N LEU A 106 -6.52 1.35 11.42
CA LEU A 106 -7.48 2.38 11.03
C LEU A 106 -8.93 1.88 10.95
N SER A 107 -9.11 0.59 10.67
CA SER A 107 -10.45 -0.04 10.63
C SER A 107 -11.08 -0.18 12.01
N LYS A 108 -10.28 -0.25 13.06
CA LYS A 108 -10.75 -0.35 14.44
C LYS A 108 -9.85 0.49 15.36
N PRO A 109 -10.01 1.81 15.32
CA PRO A 109 -9.15 2.72 16.07
C PRO A 109 -9.32 2.55 17.58
N THR A 110 -8.19 2.60 18.31
CA THR A 110 -8.16 2.67 19.76
C THR A 110 -8.57 4.05 20.24
N ASP A 111 -8.79 4.23 21.54
CA ASP A 111 -9.12 5.54 22.10
C ASP A 111 -7.97 6.53 21.92
N ASP A 112 -6.72 6.10 22.10
CA ASP A 112 -5.53 6.93 21.84
C ASP A 112 -5.45 7.38 20.37
N MET A 113 -5.83 6.50 19.43
CA MET A 113 -5.89 6.86 18.00
C MET A 113 -6.96 7.90 17.73
N LYS A 114 -8.13 7.77 18.36
CA LYS A 114 -9.23 8.75 18.22
C LYS A 114 -8.82 10.11 18.79
N GLU A 115 -8.18 10.14 19.96
CA GLU A 115 -7.65 11.36 20.55
C GLU A 115 -6.61 12.01 19.62
N ALA A 116 -5.66 11.25 19.07
CA ALA A 116 -4.69 11.75 18.12
C ALA A 116 -5.35 12.31 16.85
N MET A 117 -6.38 11.64 16.32
CA MET A 117 -7.13 12.13 15.17
C MET A 117 -7.87 13.44 15.47
N ASP A 118 -8.46 13.55 16.67
CA ASP A 118 -9.15 14.77 17.11
C ASP A 118 -8.16 15.94 17.30
N GLU A 119 -7.00 15.69 17.92
CA GLU A 119 -5.95 16.69 18.08
C GLU A 119 -5.39 17.20 16.74
N LEU A 120 -5.22 16.27 15.77
CA LEU A 120 -4.75 16.61 14.43
C LEU A 120 -5.85 17.19 13.53
N GLY A 121 -7.11 17.09 13.91
CA GLY A 121 -8.25 17.51 13.10
C GLY A 121 -8.43 16.68 11.83
N ILE A 122 -8.12 15.39 11.87
CA ILE A 122 -8.16 14.48 10.72
C ILE A 122 -9.19 13.36 10.87
N SER A 123 -9.65 12.84 9.73
CA SER A 123 -10.47 11.62 9.67
C SER A 123 -10.05 10.78 8.49
N PHE A 124 -9.81 9.49 8.72
CA PHE A 124 -9.47 8.51 7.68
C PHE A 124 -10.68 8.04 6.86
N TYR A 125 -11.88 8.44 7.26
CA TYR A 125 -13.13 8.13 6.58
C TYR A 125 -13.79 9.40 6.07
N ASP A 126 -14.50 9.28 4.95
CA ASP A 126 -15.32 10.36 4.39
C ASP A 126 -16.67 10.47 5.11
N SER A 127 -17.50 11.42 4.69
CA SER A 127 -18.84 11.65 5.26
C SER A 127 -19.82 10.48 5.06
N GLU A 128 -19.51 9.58 4.13
CA GLU A 128 -20.30 8.37 3.84
C GLU A 128 -19.78 7.14 4.56
N GLY A 129 -18.72 7.28 5.38
CA GLY A 129 -18.11 6.19 6.13
C GLY A 129 -17.19 5.30 5.30
N ARG A 130 -16.75 5.75 4.12
CA ARG A 130 -15.80 5.03 3.28
C ARG A 130 -14.38 5.48 3.63
N MET A 131 -13.44 4.54 3.65
CA MET A 131 -12.04 4.88 3.87
C MET A 131 -11.53 5.73 2.70
N LYS A 132 -10.81 6.80 3.03
CA LYS A 132 -10.15 7.67 2.05
C LYS A 132 -9.06 6.91 1.32
N SER A 133 -8.71 7.33 0.10
CA SER A 133 -7.60 6.77 -0.66
C SER A 133 -6.28 6.88 0.11
N LEU A 134 -5.29 6.03 -0.20
CA LEU A 134 -3.97 6.10 0.43
C LEU A 134 -3.31 7.47 0.22
N SER A 135 -3.41 8.00 -0.98
CA SER A 135 -2.90 9.32 -1.34
C SER A 135 -3.51 10.42 -0.44
N GLU A 136 -4.84 10.45 -0.31
CA GLU A 136 -5.53 11.39 0.57
C GLU A 136 -5.14 11.24 2.03
N GLN A 137 -4.98 10.01 2.51
CA GLN A 137 -4.54 9.73 3.88
C GLN A 137 -3.14 10.28 4.14
N ILE A 138 -2.20 10.00 3.23
CA ILE A 138 -0.81 10.44 3.35
C ILE A 138 -0.73 11.97 3.32
N ASP A 139 -1.38 12.62 2.37
CA ASP A 139 -1.40 14.08 2.24
C ASP A 139 -2.02 14.75 3.47
N MET A 140 -3.11 14.18 3.97
CA MET A 140 -3.80 14.67 5.17
C MET A 140 -2.90 14.61 6.40
N VAL A 141 -2.25 13.48 6.65
CA VAL A 141 -1.35 13.29 7.81
C VAL A 141 -0.10 14.16 7.65
N LYS A 142 0.47 14.24 6.44
CA LYS A 142 1.61 15.10 6.13
C LYS A 142 1.28 16.56 6.45
N SER A 143 0.15 17.06 5.98
CA SER A 143 -0.31 18.43 6.23
C SER A 143 -0.60 18.69 7.71
N ALA A 144 -1.25 17.75 8.38
CA ALA A 144 -1.59 17.88 9.80
C ALA A 144 -0.36 17.88 10.73
N THR A 145 0.73 17.30 10.29
CA THR A 145 2.00 17.22 11.06
C THR A 145 3.06 18.21 10.57
N GLU A 146 2.71 19.08 9.63
CA GLU A 146 3.62 20.10 9.11
C GLU A 146 4.05 21.07 10.22
N GLY A 147 5.34 21.39 10.28
CA GLY A 147 5.91 22.26 11.31
C GLY A 147 6.15 21.61 12.67
N MET A 148 5.76 20.35 12.85
CA MET A 148 6.08 19.59 14.06
C MET A 148 7.56 19.17 14.08
N THR A 149 8.11 18.96 15.28
CA THR A 149 9.41 18.30 15.44
C THR A 149 9.29 16.83 14.99
N ASP A 150 10.42 16.21 14.65
CA ASP A 150 10.45 14.79 14.28
C ASP A 150 9.89 13.90 15.40
N GLU A 151 10.19 14.24 16.65
CA GLU A 151 9.66 13.53 17.82
C GLU A 151 8.13 13.58 17.88
N GLN A 152 7.56 14.77 17.75
CA GLN A 152 6.09 14.96 17.76
C GLN A 152 5.42 14.20 16.62
N ARG A 153 5.93 14.37 15.41
CA ARG A 153 5.42 13.68 14.23
C ARG A 153 5.48 12.16 14.38
N ASN A 154 6.62 11.63 14.81
CA ASN A 154 6.81 10.20 15.00
C ASN A 154 5.87 9.62 16.07
N ASN A 155 5.62 10.36 17.16
CA ASN A 155 4.65 9.95 18.18
C ASN A 155 3.25 9.79 17.60
N TYR A 156 2.77 10.75 16.79
CA TYR A 156 1.48 10.61 16.11
C TYR A 156 1.47 9.44 15.12
N LEU A 157 2.51 9.27 14.33
CA LEU A 157 2.58 8.17 13.36
C LEU A 157 2.56 6.80 14.05
N VAL A 158 3.28 6.65 15.16
CA VAL A 158 3.27 5.41 15.95
C VAL A 158 1.90 5.16 16.56
N THR A 159 1.24 6.20 17.07
CA THR A 159 -0.12 6.07 17.63
C THR A 159 -1.11 5.63 16.56
N LEU A 160 -1.07 6.26 15.38
CA LEU A 160 -2.01 5.97 14.29
C LEU A 160 -1.74 4.63 13.60
N TYR A 161 -0.49 4.36 13.25
CA TYR A 161 -0.12 3.23 12.37
C TYR A 161 0.58 2.07 13.07
N GLY A 162 1.08 2.29 14.28
CA GLY A 162 1.89 1.32 15.04
C GLY A 162 3.39 1.50 14.82
N GLN A 163 4.17 1.07 15.79
CA GLN A 163 5.64 1.16 15.77
C GLN A 163 6.24 0.43 14.55
N GLU A 164 5.69 -0.72 14.20
CA GLU A 164 6.19 -1.56 13.12
C GLU A 164 5.94 -0.95 11.73
N ALA A 165 4.94 -0.09 11.60
CA ALA A 165 4.60 0.57 10.35
C ALA A 165 5.31 1.93 10.17
N LEU A 166 5.98 2.46 11.20
CA LEU A 166 6.55 3.80 11.19
C LEU A 166 7.47 4.05 9.99
N SER A 167 8.44 3.16 9.76
CA SER A 167 9.40 3.31 8.65
C SER A 167 8.72 3.34 7.28
N GLY A 168 7.75 2.47 7.06
CA GLY A 168 6.99 2.41 5.81
C GLY A 168 6.12 3.65 5.61
N MET A 169 5.46 4.14 6.65
CA MET A 169 4.64 5.35 6.56
C MET A 169 5.49 6.60 6.34
N LEU A 170 6.66 6.70 6.98
CA LEU A 170 7.62 7.77 6.71
C LEU A 170 8.11 7.73 5.25
N ALA A 171 8.37 6.54 4.70
CA ALA A 171 8.72 6.40 3.29
C ALA A 171 7.64 6.96 2.37
N LEU A 172 6.37 6.61 2.61
CA LEU A 172 5.24 7.13 1.83
C LEU A 172 5.07 8.65 1.98
N MET A 173 5.27 9.20 3.18
CA MET A 173 5.14 10.64 3.44
C MET A 173 6.27 11.46 2.82
N ASN A 174 7.47 10.91 2.68
CA ASN A 174 8.65 11.61 2.16
C ASN A 174 8.76 11.56 0.63
N THR A 175 7.92 10.79 -0.04
CA THR A 175 7.86 10.75 -1.50
C THR A 175 7.18 12.03 -2.01
N GLN A 176 7.81 12.68 -2.97
CA GLN A 176 7.29 13.89 -3.64
C GLN A 176 6.56 13.53 -4.93
#